data_57c68349238f3aec2ab70c520fa90519
#
_entry.id   57c68349238f3aec2ab70c520fa90519
#
_cell.length_a   1.000
_cell.length_b   1.000
_cell.length_c   1.000
_cell.angle_alpha   90.00
_cell.angle_beta   90.00
_cell.angle_gamma   90.00
#
_symmetry.space_group_name_H-M   'P 1'
#
loop_
_entity.id
_entity.type
_entity.pdbx_description
1 polymer ?
#
loop_
_entity_poly.entity_id
_entity_poly.type
_entity_poly.pdbx_seq_one_letter_code
_entity_poly.pdbx_strand_id
1 'polypeptide(L)'
;MLWRGWAMERILLFFAGYLEGGQPGPEQRDLPICIPVATQLPHAVGLAYAAQYRGDDAVVMAYCGDGATSEGDFHEAMNFAGVWHVPMVFLIQNNQWAISVPLKKQTHSRTIAQKALAYGFPGLQVDGNDLLAVYAATREAVERARRGEGPTLIECVTYRLGVHTTSDDPTKYRSTEEVVEGRDRKSTRLNSSHHTTSRMPSSA
;
A
#
# COMPACT_ATOMS: atom_id res chain seq x y z
N MET A 1 13.41 3.31 2.31
CA MET A 1 14.72 2.63 2.45
C MET A 1 15.57 3.28 3.54
N LEU A 2 16.01 4.54 3.46
CA LEU A 2 16.88 5.21 4.47
C LEU A 2 16.37 5.05 5.91
N TRP A 3 15.10 5.35 6.18
CA TRP A 3 14.47 5.21 7.51
C TRP A 3 14.44 3.77 8.06
N ARG A 4 14.68 2.78 7.17
CA ARG A 4 14.79 1.37 7.52
C ARG A 4 16.25 0.93 7.68
N GLY A 5 17.20 1.86 7.65
CA GLY A 5 18.62 1.59 7.82
C GLY A 5 19.35 1.10 6.56
N TRP A 6 18.76 1.30 5.38
CA TRP A 6 19.45 0.98 4.13
C TRP A 6 20.58 1.99 3.91
N ALA A 7 21.79 1.48 3.64
CA ALA A 7 22.93 2.33 3.30
C ALA A 7 22.69 3.05 1.97
N MET A 8 23.10 4.33 1.90
CA MET A 8 22.87 5.17 0.72
C MET A 8 23.49 4.58 -0.54
N GLU A 9 24.71 4.02 -0.43
CA GLU A 9 25.39 3.37 -1.54
C GLU A 9 24.61 2.18 -2.10
N ARG A 10 23.92 1.40 -1.28
CA ARG A 10 23.05 0.32 -1.74
C ARG A 10 21.85 0.84 -2.51
N ILE A 11 21.24 1.92 -2.02
CA ILE A 11 20.11 2.58 -2.70
C ILE A 11 20.56 3.08 -4.08
N LEU A 12 21.73 3.73 -4.15
CA LEU A 12 22.28 4.22 -5.42
C LEU A 12 22.60 3.08 -6.39
N LEU A 13 23.21 1.99 -5.91
CA LEU A 13 23.48 0.79 -6.71
C LEU A 13 22.17 0.21 -7.27
N PHE A 14 21.12 0.09 -6.46
CA PHE A 14 19.81 -0.40 -6.93
C PHE A 14 19.27 0.44 -8.07
N PHE A 15 19.25 1.78 -7.92
CA PHE A 15 18.76 2.67 -8.96
C PHE A 15 19.70 2.76 -10.18
N ALA A 16 20.96 2.37 -10.03
CA ALA A 16 21.90 2.21 -11.14
C ALA A 16 21.74 0.85 -11.87
N GLY A 17 20.84 -0.02 -11.40
CA GLY A 17 20.52 -1.31 -12.03
C GLY A 17 21.33 -2.50 -11.50
N TYR A 18 22.06 -2.35 -10.40
CA TYR A 18 22.81 -3.45 -9.78
C TYR A 18 21.94 -4.19 -8.77
N LEU A 19 21.83 -5.51 -8.93
CA LEU A 19 20.97 -6.37 -8.10
C LEU A 19 21.39 -6.36 -6.63
N GLU A 20 22.67 -6.24 -6.34
CA GLU A 20 23.22 -6.18 -4.99
C GLU A 20 22.68 -5.01 -4.18
N GLY A 21 22.33 -3.90 -4.86
CA GLY A 21 21.70 -2.74 -4.25
C GLY A 21 20.29 -3.01 -3.72
N GLY A 22 19.58 -4.00 -4.28
CA GLY A 22 18.22 -4.38 -3.88
C GLY A 22 18.16 -5.36 -2.71
N GLN A 23 19.31 -5.85 -2.21
CA GLN A 23 19.35 -6.81 -1.11
C GLN A 23 19.37 -6.10 0.25
N PRO A 24 18.49 -6.44 1.20
CA PRO A 24 18.55 -5.92 2.56
C PRO A 24 19.83 -6.42 3.27
N GLY A 25 20.32 -5.63 4.22
CA GLY A 25 21.40 -6.08 5.10
C GLY A 25 20.89 -7.11 6.12
N PRO A 26 21.79 -7.83 6.80
CA PRO A 26 21.45 -8.93 7.71
C PRO A 26 20.62 -8.49 8.92
N GLU A 27 20.73 -7.23 9.33
CA GLU A 27 19.98 -6.65 10.45
C GLU A 27 18.63 -6.07 10.02
N GLN A 28 18.34 -6.04 8.72
CA GLN A 28 17.11 -5.43 8.20
C GLN A 28 16.01 -6.47 8.07
N ARG A 29 14.84 -6.14 8.60
CA ARG A 29 13.63 -6.97 8.50
C ARG A 29 12.80 -6.54 7.29
N ASP A 30 13.45 -6.45 6.13
CA ASP A 30 12.85 -6.10 4.86
C ASP A 30 13.05 -7.26 3.87
N LEU A 31 12.10 -7.45 2.95
CA LEU A 31 12.33 -8.31 1.79
C LEU A 31 13.13 -7.56 0.73
N PRO A 32 13.86 -8.29 -0.13
CA PRO A 32 14.47 -7.70 -1.32
C PRO A 32 13.44 -6.98 -2.17
N ILE A 33 13.89 -5.92 -2.86
CA ILE A 33 13.01 -5.22 -3.81
C ILE A 33 12.72 -6.12 -4.99
N CYS A 34 11.43 -6.31 -5.30
CA CYS A 34 10.95 -7.12 -6.41
C CYS A 34 10.17 -6.25 -7.38
N ILE A 35 10.50 -6.33 -8.67
CA ILE A 35 9.88 -5.51 -9.71
C ILE A 35 8.51 -6.06 -10.16
N PRO A 36 8.29 -7.39 -10.29
CA PRO A 36 6.96 -7.92 -10.60
C PRO A 36 5.89 -7.41 -9.63
N VAL A 37 4.85 -6.81 -10.21
CA VAL A 37 3.81 -6.10 -9.44
C VAL A 37 2.99 -7.10 -8.63
N ALA A 38 2.69 -6.77 -7.37
CA ALA A 38 1.92 -7.55 -6.39
C ALA A 38 2.61 -8.79 -5.82
N THR A 39 3.69 -9.31 -6.42
CA THR A 39 4.40 -10.52 -5.95
C THR A 39 4.83 -10.46 -4.48
N GLN A 40 5.13 -9.28 -3.94
CA GLN A 40 5.47 -9.11 -2.52
C GLN A 40 4.31 -9.44 -1.57
N LEU A 41 3.07 -9.41 -2.03
CA LEU A 41 1.90 -9.58 -1.17
C LEU A 41 1.74 -11.02 -0.66
N PRO A 42 1.74 -12.08 -1.52
CA PRO A 42 1.71 -13.46 -1.03
C PRO A 42 2.95 -13.81 -0.20
N HIS A 43 4.14 -13.28 -0.51
CA HIS A 43 5.32 -13.45 0.34
C HIS A 43 5.12 -12.83 1.73
N ALA A 44 4.54 -11.63 1.80
CA ALA A 44 4.22 -10.96 3.05
C ALA A 44 3.21 -11.77 3.90
N VAL A 45 2.21 -12.37 3.26
CA VAL A 45 1.26 -13.27 3.95
C VAL A 45 1.98 -14.48 4.53
N GLY A 46 2.89 -15.10 3.75
CA GLY A 46 3.69 -16.22 4.24
C GLY A 46 4.57 -15.86 5.45
N LEU A 47 5.18 -14.67 5.43
CA LEU A 47 5.95 -14.15 6.58
C LEU A 47 5.06 -13.89 7.80
N ALA A 48 3.88 -13.31 7.61
CA ALA A 48 2.94 -13.05 8.69
C ALA A 48 2.42 -14.37 9.30
N TYR A 49 2.13 -15.36 8.45
CA TYR A 49 1.77 -16.69 8.90
C TYR A 49 2.89 -17.38 9.70
N ALA A 50 4.14 -17.27 9.23
CA ALA A 50 5.29 -17.82 9.95
C ALA A 50 5.48 -17.15 11.33
N ALA A 51 5.32 -15.82 11.42
CA ALA A 51 5.38 -15.08 12.67
C ALA A 51 4.27 -15.55 13.64
N GLN A 52 3.05 -15.67 13.16
CA GLN A 52 1.91 -16.19 13.93
C GLN A 52 2.16 -17.62 14.43
N TYR A 53 2.62 -18.51 13.54
CA TYR A 53 2.90 -19.91 13.89
C TYR A 53 4.00 -20.04 14.96
N ARG A 54 4.98 -19.16 14.95
CA ARG A 54 6.07 -19.12 15.94
C ARG A 54 5.68 -18.41 17.25
N GLY A 55 4.55 -17.73 17.28
CA GLY A 55 4.14 -16.88 18.41
C GLY A 55 4.96 -15.59 18.53
N ASP A 56 5.55 -15.12 17.43
CA ASP A 56 6.30 -13.85 17.40
C ASP A 56 5.32 -12.66 17.44
N ASP A 57 5.64 -11.62 18.24
CA ASP A 57 4.87 -10.36 18.27
C ASP A 57 5.21 -9.44 17.08
N ALA A 58 5.31 -10.02 15.91
CA ALA A 58 5.65 -9.30 14.68
C ALA A 58 4.41 -9.05 13.82
N VAL A 59 4.30 -7.84 13.27
CA VAL A 59 3.29 -7.49 12.28
C VAL A 59 3.98 -7.20 10.95
N VAL A 60 3.51 -7.82 9.89
CA VAL A 60 4.04 -7.63 8.54
C VAL A 60 3.29 -6.51 7.84
N MET A 61 4.02 -5.56 7.26
CA MET A 61 3.45 -4.52 6.41
C MET A 61 3.85 -4.74 4.95
N ALA A 62 2.87 -4.76 4.07
CA ALA A 62 3.10 -4.85 2.63
C ALA A 62 2.56 -3.60 1.92
N TYR A 63 3.37 -3.04 1.03
CA TYR A 63 3.07 -1.81 0.31
C TYR A 63 2.89 -2.12 -1.18
N CYS A 64 1.84 -1.55 -1.79
CA CYS A 64 1.70 -1.58 -3.25
C CYS A 64 0.96 -0.34 -3.77
N GLY A 65 1.01 -0.13 -5.08
CA GLY A 65 0.20 0.88 -5.76
C GLY A 65 -1.21 0.37 -6.09
N ASP A 66 -2.08 1.28 -6.54
CA ASP A 66 -3.44 0.94 -6.99
C ASP A 66 -3.44 -0.08 -8.15
N GLY A 67 -2.48 0.00 -9.07
CA GLY A 67 -2.35 -0.96 -10.17
C GLY A 67 -2.16 -2.40 -9.71
N ALA A 68 -1.45 -2.63 -8.61
CA ALA A 68 -1.24 -3.95 -8.03
C ALA A 68 -2.55 -4.63 -7.60
N THR A 69 -3.59 -3.85 -7.29
CA THR A 69 -4.88 -4.39 -6.85
C THR A 69 -5.71 -5.00 -7.98
N SER A 70 -5.18 -4.99 -9.22
CA SER A 70 -5.76 -5.66 -10.39
C SER A 70 -5.06 -7.00 -10.70
N GLU A 71 -3.94 -7.30 -10.02
CA GLU A 71 -3.19 -8.56 -10.21
C GLU A 71 -3.82 -9.71 -9.40
N GLY A 72 -3.65 -10.94 -9.92
CA GLY A 72 -4.12 -12.16 -9.24
C GLY A 72 -3.51 -12.33 -7.87
N ASP A 73 -2.19 -12.12 -7.75
CA ASP A 73 -1.42 -12.21 -6.50
C ASP A 73 -2.01 -11.36 -5.37
N PHE A 74 -2.57 -10.17 -5.71
CA PHE A 74 -3.27 -9.35 -4.71
C PHE A 74 -4.47 -10.07 -4.13
N HIS A 75 -5.32 -10.64 -4.99
CA HIS A 75 -6.55 -11.31 -4.57
C HIS A 75 -6.28 -12.60 -3.79
N GLU A 76 -5.28 -13.36 -4.22
CA GLU A 76 -4.84 -14.57 -3.54
C GLU A 76 -4.26 -14.25 -2.15
N ALA A 77 -3.38 -13.24 -2.07
CA ALA A 77 -2.83 -12.79 -0.80
C ALA A 77 -3.91 -12.31 0.17
N MET A 78 -4.87 -11.52 -0.30
CA MET A 78 -6.00 -11.05 0.51
C MET A 78 -6.83 -12.22 1.04
N ASN A 79 -7.11 -13.22 0.19
CA ASN A 79 -7.87 -14.40 0.59
C ASN A 79 -7.15 -15.22 1.66
N PHE A 80 -5.86 -15.55 1.45
CA PHE A 80 -5.08 -16.28 2.45
C PHE A 80 -4.95 -15.51 3.75
N ALA A 81 -4.71 -14.19 3.68
CA ALA A 81 -4.62 -13.36 4.87
C ALA A 81 -5.90 -13.37 5.70
N GLY A 82 -7.06 -13.32 5.04
CA GLY A 82 -8.36 -13.41 5.69
C GLY A 82 -8.62 -14.79 6.31
N VAL A 83 -8.36 -15.86 5.54
CA VAL A 83 -8.58 -17.25 6.00
C VAL A 83 -7.70 -17.60 7.20
N TRP A 84 -6.43 -17.20 7.19
CA TRP A 84 -5.49 -17.54 8.27
C TRP A 84 -5.45 -16.50 9.39
N HIS A 85 -6.15 -15.38 9.24
CA HIS A 85 -6.19 -14.30 10.25
C HIS A 85 -4.80 -13.77 10.63
N VAL A 86 -3.91 -13.67 9.63
CA VAL A 86 -2.50 -13.33 9.86
C VAL A 86 -2.29 -11.90 10.35
N PRO A 87 -1.25 -11.64 11.18
CA PRO A 87 -0.95 -10.31 11.70
C PRO A 87 -0.28 -9.44 10.62
N MET A 88 -1.07 -8.81 9.76
CA MET A 88 -0.52 -7.96 8.70
C MET A 88 -1.38 -6.75 8.34
N VAL A 89 -0.72 -5.79 7.71
CA VAL A 89 -1.33 -4.59 7.15
C VAL A 89 -0.98 -4.48 5.67
N PHE A 90 -2.00 -4.43 4.83
CA PHE A 90 -1.87 -4.06 3.42
C PHE A 90 -2.02 -2.55 3.30
N LEU A 91 -1.01 -1.84 2.82
CA LEU A 91 -1.06 -0.41 2.59
C LEU A 91 -1.00 -0.12 1.09
N ILE A 92 -2.09 0.41 0.56
CA ILE A 92 -2.25 0.71 -0.86
C ILE A 92 -2.05 2.20 -1.09
N GLN A 93 -1.01 2.55 -1.83
CA GLN A 93 -0.77 3.93 -2.29
C GLN A 93 -1.60 4.19 -3.55
N ASN A 94 -2.87 4.58 -3.35
CA ASN A 94 -3.76 4.88 -4.45
C ASN A 94 -3.47 6.27 -5.02
N ASN A 95 -2.57 6.31 -5.99
CA ASN A 95 -2.20 7.55 -6.69
C ASN A 95 -3.05 7.82 -7.96
N GLN A 96 -4.13 7.06 -8.17
CA GLN A 96 -5.13 7.14 -9.23
C GLN A 96 -4.65 6.67 -10.61
N TRP A 97 -3.41 6.18 -10.73
CA TRP A 97 -2.83 5.83 -12.03
C TRP A 97 -1.92 4.61 -11.96
N ALA A 98 -2.29 3.54 -12.64
CA ALA A 98 -1.40 2.41 -12.94
C ALA A 98 -0.70 2.69 -14.27
N ILE A 99 0.49 3.28 -14.23
CA ILE A 99 1.23 3.81 -15.38
C ILE A 99 0.33 4.78 -16.18
N SER A 100 -0.31 4.32 -17.24
CA SER A 100 -1.18 5.07 -18.15
C SER A 100 -2.67 4.77 -17.95
N VAL A 101 -3.03 3.84 -17.06
CA VAL A 101 -4.42 3.39 -16.85
C VAL A 101 -4.99 4.09 -15.61
N PRO A 102 -6.02 4.94 -15.75
CA PRO A 102 -6.65 5.60 -14.62
C PRO A 102 -7.45 4.60 -13.77
N LEU A 103 -7.57 4.86 -12.48
CA LEU A 103 -8.25 3.99 -11.50
C LEU A 103 -9.65 3.56 -11.97
N LYS A 104 -10.43 4.47 -12.55
CA LYS A 104 -11.78 4.20 -13.08
C LYS A 104 -11.84 3.13 -14.18
N LYS A 105 -10.71 2.82 -14.82
CA LYS A 105 -10.57 1.72 -15.80
C LYS A 105 -10.01 0.44 -15.20
N GLN A 106 -9.52 0.48 -13.95
CA GLN A 106 -8.95 -0.67 -13.27
C GLN A 106 -10.00 -1.41 -12.43
N THR A 107 -10.97 -0.69 -11.86
CA THR A 107 -11.96 -1.29 -10.97
C THR A 107 -13.27 -0.50 -11.00
N HIS A 108 -14.38 -1.23 -10.84
CA HIS A 108 -15.70 -0.65 -10.58
C HIS A 108 -16.01 -0.51 -9.09
N SER A 109 -15.16 -1.01 -8.20
CA SER A 109 -15.30 -0.78 -6.76
C SER A 109 -15.26 0.71 -6.46
N ARG A 110 -16.15 1.19 -5.61
CA ARG A 110 -16.20 2.60 -5.22
C ARG A 110 -14.91 3.06 -4.55
N THR A 111 -14.27 2.16 -3.78
CA THR A 111 -12.95 2.34 -3.16
C THR A 111 -12.17 1.03 -3.27
N ILE A 112 -10.84 1.08 -3.23
CA ILE A 112 -10.02 -0.12 -3.14
C ILE A 112 -10.21 -0.78 -1.76
N ALA A 113 -10.41 0.02 -0.73
CA ALA A 113 -10.67 -0.46 0.63
C ALA A 113 -11.85 -1.44 0.72
N GLN A 114 -12.89 -1.28 -0.12
CA GLN A 114 -14.02 -2.20 -0.19
C GLN A 114 -13.64 -3.64 -0.56
N LYS A 115 -12.53 -3.83 -1.27
CA LYS A 115 -12.09 -5.18 -1.66
C LYS A 115 -11.82 -6.06 -0.44
N ALA A 116 -11.41 -5.47 0.69
CA ALA A 116 -11.16 -6.20 1.94
C ALA A 116 -12.40 -6.92 2.49
N LEU A 117 -13.58 -6.36 2.26
CA LEU A 117 -14.85 -6.96 2.72
C LEU A 117 -15.10 -8.33 2.10
N ALA A 118 -14.70 -8.53 0.84
CA ALA A 118 -14.84 -9.81 0.17
C ALA A 118 -14.00 -10.93 0.82
N TYR A 119 -12.98 -10.56 1.58
CA TYR A 119 -12.03 -11.47 2.25
C TYR A 119 -12.23 -11.51 3.77
N GLY A 120 -13.28 -10.88 4.29
CA GLY A 120 -13.69 -10.99 5.69
C GLY A 120 -12.90 -10.15 6.69
N PHE A 121 -12.22 -9.09 6.25
CA PHE A 121 -11.48 -8.21 7.16
C PHE A 121 -11.67 -6.71 6.81
N PRO A 122 -11.36 -5.78 7.74
CA PRO A 122 -11.63 -4.37 7.53
C PRO A 122 -10.75 -3.73 6.47
N GLY A 123 -11.36 -2.83 5.70
CA GLY A 123 -10.70 -1.90 4.81
C GLY A 123 -10.98 -0.45 5.22
N LEU A 124 -9.93 0.37 5.28
CA LEU A 124 -9.99 1.79 5.63
C LEU A 124 -9.50 2.63 4.46
N GLN A 125 -10.18 3.74 4.18
CA GLN A 125 -9.69 4.74 3.23
C GLN A 125 -9.29 6.00 3.99
N VAL A 126 -8.08 6.50 3.75
CA VAL A 126 -7.55 7.71 4.38
C VAL A 126 -6.99 8.67 3.33
N ASP A 127 -6.90 9.94 3.69
CA ASP A 127 -6.12 10.90 2.89
C ASP A 127 -4.63 10.57 3.00
N GLY A 128 -4.05 10.05 1.92
CA GLY A 128 -2.64 9.65 1.87
C GLY A 128 -1.65 10.82 1.92
N ASN A 129 -2.14 12.07 1.85
CA ASN A 129 -1.32 13.29 2.04
C ASN A 129 -1.39 13.83 3.47
N ASP A 130 -2.28 13.29 4.32
CA ASP A 130 -2.34 13.61 5.74
C ASP A 130 -1.52 12.60 6.55
N LEU A 131 -0.32 13.02 6.97
CA LEU A 131 0.60 12.19 7.74
C LEU A 131 -0.04 11.67 9.04
N LEU A 132 -0.82 12.50 9.73
CA LEU A 132 -1.42 12.12 11.01
C LEU A 132 -2.56 11.11 10.81
N ALA A 133 -3.37 11.27 9.76
CA ALA A 133 -4.42 10.31 9.42
C ALA A 133 -3.82 8.95 9.04
N VAL A 134 -2.77 8.93 8.20
CA VAL A 134 -2.06 7.69 7.83
C VAL A 134 -1.43 7.03 9.04
N TYR A 135 -0.78 7.81 9.93
CA TYR A 135 -0.19 7.29 11.15
C TYR A 135 -1.24 6.68 12.09
N ALA A 136 -2.34 7.39 12.35
CA ALA A 136 -3.41 6.91 13.23
C ALA A 136 -4.04 5.61 12.71
N ALA A 137 -4.38 5.55 11.42
CA ALA A 137 -4.94 4.35 10.79
C ALA A 137 -3.95 3.18 10.82
N THR A 138 -2.68 3.44 10.53
CA THR A 138 -1.64 2.39 10.53
C THR A 138 -1.41 1.86 11.94
N ARG A 139 -1.35 2.74 12.95
CA ARG A 139 -1.21 2.33 14.35
C ARG A 139 -2.38 1.45 14.79
N GLU A 140 -3.62 1.87 14.54
CA GLU A 140 -4.80 1.07 14.86
C GLU A 140 -4.77 -0.31 14.19
N ALA A 141 -4.39 -0.36 12.92
CA ALA A 141 -4.28 -1.62 12.17
C ALA A 141 -3.19 -2.55 12.73
N VAL A 142 -2.02 -2.00 13.11
CA VAL A 142 -0.93 -2.77 13.73
C VAL A 142 -1.35 -3.28 15.11
N GLU A 143 -2.00 -2.46 15.93
CA GLU A 143 -2.50 -2.87 17.26
C GLU A 143 -3.56 -3.97 17.14
N ARG A 144 -4.47 -3.87 16.17
CA ARG A 144 -5.44 -4.95 15.86
C ARG A 144 -4.72 -6.26 15.51
N ALA A 145 -3.76 -6.20 14.60
CA ALA A 145 -3.01 -7.37 14.16
C ALA A 145 -2.29 -8.05 15.34
N ARG A 146 -1.70 -7.28 16.24
CA ARG A 146 -1.05 -7.79 17.47
C ARG A 146 -2.02 -8.47 18.44
N ARG A 147 -3.26 -7.99 18.48
CA ARG A 147 -4.31 -8.64 19.30
C ARG A 147 -4.88 -9.91 18.67
N GLY A 148 -4.37 -10.32 17.49
CA GLY A 148 -4.89 -11.48 16.76
C GLY A 148 -6.23 -11.22 16.05
N GLU A 149 -6.59 -9.96 15.83
CA GLU A 149 -7.84 -9.59 15.15
C GLU A 149 -7.71 -9.63 13.61
N GLY A 150 -6.65 -10.23 13.10
CA GLY A 150 -6.40 -10.44 11.67
C GLY A 150 -5.90 -9.21 10.92
N PRO A 151 -5.85 -9.30 9.57
CA PRO A 151 -5.29 -8.27 8.72
C PRO A 151 -6.19 -7.03 8.59
N THR A 152 -5.60 -5.94 8.08
CA THR A 152 -6.31 -4.72 7.71
C THR A 152 -5.77 -4.19 6.38
N LEU A 153 -6.65 -3.73 5.51
CA LEU A 153 -6.26 -2.98 4.30
C LEU A 153 -6.45 -1.49 4.54
N ILE A 154 -5.40 -0.70 4.24
CA ILE A 154 -5.44 0.77 4.29
C ILE A 154 -5.23 1.29 2.88
N GLU A 155 -6.21 1.99 2.34
CA GLU A 155 -6.12 2.73 1.08
C GLU A 155 -5.76 4.18 1.37
N CYS A 156 -4.53 4.57 1.02
CA CYS A 156 -4.04 5.94 1.11
C CYS A 156 -4.29 6.65 -0.22
N VAL A 157 -5.30 7.51 -0.26
CA VAL A 157 -5.66 8.24 -1.48
C VAL A 157 -4.72 9.42 -1.69
N THR A 158 -4.03 9.42 -2.82
CA THR A 158 -3.12 10.47 -3.25
C THR A 158 -3.36 10.81 -4.72
N TYR A 159 -2.48 11.59 -5.32
CA TYR A 159 -2.45 11.80 -6.77
C TYR A 159 -1.00 11.84 -7.27
N ARG A 160 -0.71 11.11 -8.36
CA ARG A 160 0.61 11.11 -9.00
C ARG A 160 0.81 12.37 -9.83
N LEU A 161 1.58 13.33 -9.33
CA LEU A 161 1.88 14.59 -10.03
C LEU A 161 2.92 14.40 -11.14
N GLY A 162 3.96 13.60 -10.89
CA GLY A 162 5.05 13.36 -11.83
C GLY A 162 4.78 12.28 -12.86
N VAL A 163 5.77 12.04 -13.71
CA VAL A 163 5.81 10.88 -14.63
C VAL A 163 5.92 9.58 -13.82
N HIS A 164 5.56 8.45 -14.43
CA HIS A 164 5.70 7.15 -13.77
C HIS A 164 7.16 6.71 -13.69
N THR A 165 7.86 6.81 -14.79
CA THR A 165 9.30 6.50 -14.94
C THR A 165 9.97 7.53 -15.83
N THR A 166 11.29 7.49 -15.93
CA THR A 166 12.07 8.38 -16.80
C THR A 166 11.75 8.25 -18.29
N SER A 167 11.20 7.09 -18.71
CA SER A 167 10.79 6.81 -20.09
C SER A 167 9.28 7.04 -20.34
N ASP A 168 8.51 7.45 -19.32
CA ASP A 168 7.07 7.69 -19.43
C ASP A 168 6.77 9.05 -20.04
N ASP A 169 5.79 9.09 -20.94
CA ASP A 169 5.25 10.30 -21.53
C ASP A 169 3.79 10.49 -21.14
N PRO A 170 3.51 11.20 -20.04
CA PRO A 170 2.15 11.35 -19.51
C PRO A 170 1.23 12.18 -20.41
N THR A 171 1.76 12.94 -21.39
CA THR A 171 0.94 13.74 -22.31
C THR A 171 0.05 12.86 -23.20
N LYS A 172 0.39 11.59 -23.34
CA LYS A 172 -0.37 10.62 -24.14
C LYS A 172 -1.64 10.12 -23.47
N TYR A 173 -1.79 10.32 -22.14
CA TYR A 173 -2.91 9.70 -21.41
C TYR A 173 -3.58 10.58 -20.37
N ARG A 174 -2.99 11.73 -19.98
CA ARG A 174 -3.61 12.70 -19.06
C ARG A 174 -3.28 14.13 -19.45
N SER A 175 -4.17 15.06 -19.11
CA SER A 175 -3.99 16.48 -19.40
C SER A 175 -3.24 17.21 -18.28
N THR A 176 -2.69 18.39 -18.62
CA THR A 176 -2.06 19.28 -17.64
C THR A 176 -3.07 19.81 -16.62
N GLU A 177 -4.30 20.07 -17.06
CA GLU A 177 -5.40 20.56 -16.21
C GLU A 177 -5.73 19.54 -15.12
N GLU A 178 -5.79 18.25 -15.46
CA GLU A 178 -6.01 17.16 -14.48
C GLU A 178 -4.91 17.12 -13.43
N VAL A 179 -3.65 17.36 -13.81
CA VAL A 179 -2.51 17.39 -12.88
C VAL A 179 -2.61 18.59 -11.94
N VAL A 180 -3.00 19.77 -12.45
CA VAL A 180 -3.21 20.98 -11.64
C VAL A 180 -4.35 20.73 -10.64
N GLU A 181 -5.49 20.20 -11.08
CA GLU A 181 -6.61 19.85 -10.20
C GLU A 181 -6.20 18.85 -9.12
N GLY A 182 -5.41 17.85 -9.46
CA GLY A 182 -4.85 16.88 -8.51
C GLY A 182 -3.93 17.53 -7.47
N ARG A 183 -3.16 18.54 -7.88
CA ARG A 183 -2.31 19.33 -6.97
C ARG A 183 -3.15 20.17 -6.01
N ASP A 184 -4.17 20.84 -6.51
CA ASP A 184 -5.02 21.72 -5.72
C ASP A 184 -5.82 20.97 -4.67
N ARG A 185 -6.35 19.79 -5.02
CA ARG A 185 -6.99 18.89 -4.04
C ARG A 185 -6.04 18.50 -2.91
N LYS A 186 -4.75 18.31 -3.20
CA LYS A 186 -3.72 18.01 -2.21
C LYS A 186 -3.49 19.21 -1.26
N SER A 187 -3.41 20.44 -1.79
CA SER A 187 -3.17 21.64 -0.99
C SER A 187 -4.37 22.03 -0.12
N THR A 188 -5.59 21.88 -0.64
CA THR A 188 -6.83 22.23 0.06
C THR A 188 -7.09 21.29 1.25
N ARG A 189 -6.74 20.01 1.14
CA ARG A 189 -6.91 19.04 2.23
C ARG A 189 -5.92 19.22 3.37
N LEU A 190 -4.72 19.71 3.11
CA LEU A 190 -3.75 20.06 4.15
C LEU A 190 -4.25 21.20 5.06
N ASN A 191 -5.20 22.01 4.59
CA ASN A 191 -5.79 23.12 5.34
C ASN A 191 -7.12 22.78 6.01
N SER A 192 -7.74 21.65 5.72
CA SER A 192 -9.00 21.22 6.32
C SER A 192 -8.75 20.13 7.38
N SER A 193 -8.78 20.52 8.65
CA SER A 193 -8.68 19.65 9.82
C SER A 193 -9.94 18.81 10.08
N HIS A 194 -10.53 18.19 9.06
CA HIS A 194 -11.69 17.33 9.23
C HIS A 194 -11.33 15.87 8.94
N HIS A 195 -11.18 15.10 10.02
CA HIS A 195 -11.13 13.66 10.01
C HIS A 195 -12.47 13.08 9.54
N THR A 196 -12.52 12.63 8.29
CA THR A 196 -13.55 11.70 7.85
C THR A 196 -12.93 10.33 7.64
N THR A 197 -12.71 9.61 8.72
CA THR A 197 -12.59 8.15 8.65
C THR A 197 -14.00 7.61 8.40
N SER A 198 -14.34 7.29 7.15
CA SER A 198 -15.56 6.54 6.89
C SER A 198 -15.32 5.09 7.30
N ARG A 199 -15.64 4.75 8.55
CA ARG A 199 -15.82 3.36 8.95
C ARG A 199 -17.04 2.84 8.17
N MET A 200 -16.84 1.81 7.36
CA MET A 200 -17.99 1.08 6.85
C MET A 200 -18.67 0.36 8.01
N PRO A 201 -20.01 0.39 8.11
CA PRO A 201 -20.70 -0.27 9.18
C PRO A 201 -20.40 -1.77 9.13
N SER A 202 -19.98 -2.33 10.27
CA SER A 202 -19.98 -3.78 10.46
C SER A 202 -21.42 -4.25 10.34
N SER A 203 -21.73 -5.07 9.35
CA SER A 203 -23.00 -5.79 9.30
C SER A 203 -23.07 -6.69 10.53
N ALA A 204 -24.07 -6.44 11.36
CA ALA A 204 -24.50 -7.32 12.42
C ALA A 204 -25.02 -8.63 11.84
#